data_c5ef1d00a8af3aacc0bce5f3d5faaf62
#
_entry.id   c5ef1d00a8af3aacc0bce5f3d5faaf62
#
_cell.length_a   1.000
_cell.length_b   1.000
_cell.length_c   1.000
_cell.angle_alpha   90.00
_cell.angle_beta   90.00
_cell.angle_gamma   90.00
#
_symmetry.space_group_name_H-M   'P 1'
#
loop_
_entity.id
_entity.type
_entity.pdbx_description
1 polymer ?
#
loop_
_entity_poly.entity_id
_entity_poly.type
_entity_poly.pdbx_seq_one_letter_code
_entity_poly.pdbx_strand_id
1 'polypeptide(L)'
;MDEIVYYDRYLQRECVEKVYGDKFLRWTYGTLGGRIALTTMVKRAWFSHWYGWRMDQAKSAEKIPSFVDEYELDPAEFRLSVGEFNNFNEFFYRQLNPEARPIDSGSNSVVFPADGRHLCIPDISQADGLFVKGEMFGLADLLGDPQLADRYASGSLVLSRLCPVDYHRFHFPVAGVSGAA
;
A
#
# COMPACT_ATOMS: atom_id res chain seq x y z
N MET A 1 -6.23 17.56 9.29
CA MET A 1 -5.33 16.40 9.13
C MET A 1 -4.02 16.99 8.66
N ASP A 2 -2.93 16.66 9.31
CA ASP A 2 -1.62 17.20 8.94
C ASP A 2 -1.21 16.64 7.58
N GLU A 3 -0.41 17.40 6.84
CA GLU A 3 0.13 16.96 5.56
C GLU A 3 1.08 15.78 5.77
N ILE A 4 0.94 14.75 4.93
CA ILE A 4 1.85 13.60 4.97
C ILE A 4 3.03 13.93 4.07
N VAL A 5 4.17 14.23 4.69
CA VAL A 5 5.42 14.52 4.00
C VAL A 5 6.23 13.24 3.89
N TYR A 6 6.82 13.00 2.71
CA TYR A 6 7.73 11.89 2.46
C TYR A 6 8.90 12.36 1.58
N TYR A 7 10.04 11.67 1.69
CA TYR A 7 11.19 11.92 0.83
C TYR A 7 11.07 11.10 -0.46
N ASP A 8 11.02 11.78 -1.60
CA ASP A 8 11.03 11.14 -2.91
C ASP A 8 12.48 10.92 -3.37
N ARG A 9 12.87 9.64 -3.47
CA ARG A 9 14.24 9.25 -3.83
C ARG A 9 14.61 9.59 -5.29
N TYR A 10 13.62 9.67 -6.17
CA TYR A 10 13.84 9.98 -7.59
C TYR A 10 13.93 11.48 -7.80
N LEU A 11 13.09 12.27 -7.15
CA LEU A 11 13.11 13.71 -7.17
C LEU A 11 14.14 14.29 -6.19
N GLN A 12 14.68 13.48 -5.27
CA GLN A 12 15.64 13.85 -4.22
C GLN A 12 15.17 15.05 -3.38
N ARG A 13 13.90 15.08 -3.05
CA ARG A 13 13.28 16.14 -2.23
C ARG A 13 12.10 15.60 -1.44
N GLU A 14 11.70 16.38 -0.45
CA GLU A 14 10.46 16.17 0.26
C GLU A 14 9.26 16.51 -0.64
N CYS A 15 8.26 15.65 -0.61
CA CYS A 15 7.00 15.79 -1.32
C CYS A 15 5.83 15.59 -0.37
N VAL A 16 4.71 16.23 -0.66
CA VAL A 16 3.45 16.05 0.06
C VAL A 16 2.59 15.02 -0.66
N GLU A 17 2.10 14.04 0.08
CA GLU A 17 1.27 12.98 -0.49
C GLU A 17 -0.10 13.48 -0.92
N LYS A 18 -0.50 13.20 -2.15
CA LYS A 18 -1.88 13.38 -2.62
C LYS A 18 -2.74 12.24 -2.05
N VAL A 19 -3.51 12.52 -1.01
CA VAL A 19 -4.33 11.50 -0.33
C VAL A 19 -5.58 11.19 -1.14
N TYR A 20 -5.74 9.90 -1.52
CA TYR A 20 -6.96 9.44 -2.20
C TYR A 20 -8.20 9.64 -1.31
N GLY A 21 -9.20 10.33 -1.87
CA GLY A 21 -10.44 10.59 -1.15
C GLY A 21 -10.30 11.57 0.03
N ASP A 22 -9.31 12.45 0.04
CA ASP A 22 -9.03 13.41 1.12
C ASP A 22 -10.30 14.16 1.58
N LYS A 23 -11.14 14.64 0.66
CA LYS A 23 -12.40 15.32 0.99
C LYS A 23 -13.34 14.42 1.81
N PHE A 24 -13.45 13.14 1.43
CA PHE A 24 -14.27 12.18 2.15
C PHE A 24 -13.67 11.86 3.52
N LEU A 25 -12.36 11.68 3.60
CA LEU A 25 -11.66 11.43 4.87
C LEU A 25 -11.78 12.63 5.81
N ARG A 26 -11.57 13.86 5.33
CA ARG A 26 -11.74 15.09 6.13
C ARG A 26 -13.16 15.22 6.66
N TRP A 27 -14.17 14.94 5.83
CA TRP A 27 -15.56 14.93 6.27
C TRP A 27 -15.80 13.84 7.33
N THR A 28 -15.31 12.64 7.09
CA THR A 28 -15.53 11.46 7.95
C THR A 28 -14.91 11.64 9.34
N TYR A 29 -13.70 12.17 9.41
CA TYR A 29 -13.01 12.37 10.69
C TYR A 29 -13.25 13.75 11.30
N GLY A 30 -13.56 14.76 10.48
CA GLY A 30 -13.70 16.16 10.90
C GLY A 30 -15.09 16.54 11.37
N THR A 31 -16.13 15.76 11.05
CA THR A 31 -17.51 16.09 11.39
C THR A 31 -18.16 15.03 12.28
N LEU A 32 -19.13 15.47 13.11
CA LEU A 32 -19.89 14.53 13.95
C LEU A 32 -20.68 13.52 13.10
N GLY A 33 -21.31 13.98 12.00
CA GLY A 33 -22.01 13.09 11.07
C GLY A 33 -21.08 12.09 10.39
N GLY A 34 -19.89 12.52 9.99
CA GLY A 34 -18.86 11.65 9.43
C GLY A 34 -18.41 10.56 10.41
N ARG A 35 -18.18 10.90 11.68
CA ARG A 35 -17.82 9.94 12.73
C ARG A 35 -18.90 8.89 12.98
N ILE A 36 -20.18 9.29 12.96
CA ILE A 36 -21.30 8.36 13.04
C ILE A 36 -21.30 7.43 11.83
N ALA A 37 -21.20 7.97 10.62
CA ALA A 37 -21.15 7.17 9.38
C ALA A 37 -19.95 6.22 9.36
N LEU A 38 -18.78 6.64 9.86
CA LEU A 38 -17.60 5.80 10.01
C LEU A 38 -17.87 4.58 10.89
N THR A 39 -18.47 4.79 12.05
CA THR A 39 -18.69 3.73 13.05
C THR A 39 -19.81 2.79 12.64
N THR A 40 -20.87 3.30 12.04
CA THR A 40 -22.07 2.52 11.71
C THR A 40 -21.98 1.83 10.35
N MET A 41 -21.30 2.42 9.37
CA MET A 41 -21.25 1.91 8.00
C MET A 41 -19.83 1.55 7.55
N VAL A 42 -18.92 2.51 7.53
CA VAL A 42 -17.61 2.37 6.84
C VAL A 42 -16.73 1.30 7.47
N LYS A 43 -16.77 1.15 8.80
CA LYS A 43 -16.03 0.09 9.53
C LYS A 43 -16.68 -1.29 9.44
N ARG A 44 -17.82 -1.45 8.77
CA ARG A 44 -18.52 -2.73 8.68
C ARG A 44 -18.07 -3.53 7.46
N ALA A 45 -17.85 -4.84 7.66
CA ALA A 45 -17.43 -5.73 6.59
C ALA A 45 -18.41 -5.71 5.38
N TRP A 46 -19.71 -5.63 5.62
CA TRP A 46 -20.71 -5.59 4.56
C TRP A 46 -20.52 -4.38 3.62
N PHE A 47 -20.10 -3.21 4.16
CA PHE A 47 -19.84 -2.03 3.36
C PHE A 47 -18.63 -2.23 2.43
N SER A 48 -17.57 -2.81 2.96
CA SER A 48 -16.38 -3.14 2.16
C SER A 48 -16.71 -4.16 1.06
N HIS A 49 -17.49 -5.19 1.37
CA HIS A 49 -17.96 -6.16 0.37
C HIS A 49 -18.84 -5.51 -0.70
N TRP A 50 -19.78 -4.68 -0.29
CA TRP A 50 -20.65 -3.96 -1.23
C TRP A 50 -19.86 -3.01 -2.12
N TYR A 51 -18.90 -2.26 -1.56
CA TYR A 51 -18.05 -1.36 -2.33
C TYR A 51 -17.15 -2.13 -3.29
N GLY A 52 -16.54 -3.23 -2.84
CA GLY A 52 -15.76 -4.13 -3.69
C GLY A 52 -16.58 -4.66 -4.86
N TRP A 53 -17.78 -5.18 -4.58
CA TRP A 53 -18.69 -5.63 -5.63
C TRP A 53 -19.03 -4.52 -6.64
N ARG A 54 -19.23 -3.28 -6.19
CA ARG A 54 -19.44 -2.14 -7.10
C ARG A 54 -18.24 -1.86 -8.00
N MET A 55 -17.03 -2.06 -7.48
CA MET A 55 -15.80 -1.86 -8.23
C MET A 55 -15.49 -3.02 -9.19
N ASP A 56 -16.15 -4.17 -9.03
CA ASP A 56 -16.12 -5.29 -9.97
C ASP A 56 -17.09 -5.12 -11.15
N GLN A 57 -18.04 -4.18 -11.08
CA GLN A 57 -18.97 -3.95 -12.18
C GLN A 57 -18.27 -3.22 -13.34
N ALA A 58 -18.62 -3.60 -14.59
CA ALA A 58 -18.05 -2.99 -15.80
C ALA A 58 -18.19 -1.45 -15.81
N LYS A 59 -19.28 -0.91 -15.28
CA LYS A 59 -19.47 0.54 -15.16
C LYS A 59 -18.37 1.23 -14.35
N SER A 60 -17.69 0.53 -13.46
CA SER A 60 -16.61 1.10 -12.66
C SER A 60 -15.38 1.45 -13.50
N ALA A 61 -15.20 0.84 -14.67
CA ALA A 61 -14.12 1.16 -15.60
C ALA A 61 -14.14 2.64 -16.05
N GLU A 62 -15.33 3.26 -16.11
CA GLU A 62 -15.48 4.69 -16.44
C GLU A 62 -14.70 5.63 -15.50
N LYS A 63 -14.32 5.16 -14.33
CA LYS A 63 -13.54 5.93 -13.34
C LYS A 63 -12.03 5.92 -13.62
N ILE A 64 -11.54 4.95 -14.41
CA ILE A 64 -10.11 4.72 -14.60
C ILE A 64 -9.42 5.93 -15.26
N PRO A 65 -9.93 6.51 -16.37
CA PRO A 65 -9.27 7.65 -16.99
C PRO A 65 -9.10 8.83 -16.04
N SER A 66 -10.17 9.20 -15.33
CA SER A 66 -10.11 10.31 -14.39
C SER A 66 -9.16 10.04 -13.20
N PHE A 67 -9.05 8.78 -12.77
CA PHE A 67 -8.11 8.39 -11.73
C PHE A 67 -6.66 8.49 -12.22
N VAL A 68 -6.38 8.03 -13.43
CA VAL A 68 -5.06 8.12 -14.05
C VAL A 68 -4.63 9.57 -14.17
N ASP A 69 -5.51 10.45 -14.66
CA ASP A 69 -5.23 11.87 -14.83
C ASP A 69 -5.05 12.61 -13.49
N GLU A 70 -5.95 12.36 -12.51
CA GLU A 70 -5.92 13.03 -11.19
C GLU A 70 -4.64 12.72 -10.42
N TYR A 71 -4.16 11.48 -10.53
CA TYR A 71 -2.96 11.02 -9.80
C TYR A 71 -1.70 10.98 -10.66
N GLU A 72 -1.77 11.48 -11.89
CA GLU A 72 -0.61 11.61 -12.80
C GLU A 72 0.11 10.27 -12.99
N LEU A 73 -0.67 9.16 -13.10
CA LEU A 73 -0.10 7.84 -13.36
C LEU A 73 0.36 7.76 -14.82
N ASP A 74 1.50 7.11 -15.05
CA ASP A 74 2.02 6.91 -16.41
C ASP A 74 1.38 5.65 -17.06
N PRO A 75 0.48 5.80 -18.06
CA PRO A 75 -0.12 4.65 -18.73
C PRO A 75 0.88 3.80 -19.52
N ALA A 76 2.06 4.34 -19.86
CA ALA A 76 3.10 3.58 -20.56
C ALA A 76 3.70 2.47 -19.69
N GLU A 77 3.61 2.58 -18.37
CA GLU A 77 4.00 1.51 -17.45
C GLU A 77 3.04 0.34 -17.42
N PHE A 78 1.78 0.52 -17.86
CA PHE A 78 0.75 -0.50 -17.74
C PHE A 78 0.89 -1.57 -18.82
N ARG A 79 0.64 -2.84 -18.44
CA ARG A 79 0.63 -3.95 -19.39
C ARG A 79 -0.59 -3.91 -20.32
N LEU A 80 -1.73 -3.40 -19.85
CA LEU A 80 -2.95 -3.17 -20.61
C LEU A 80 -3.15 -1.67 -20.77
N SER A 81 -3.66 -1.25 -21.91
CA SER A 81 -4.07 0.15 -22.07
C SER A 81 -5.27 0.49 -21.16
N VAL A 82 -5.46 1.76 -20.86
CA VAL A 82 -6.51 2.24 -19.93
C VAL A 82 -7.91 1.75 -20.33
N GLY A 83 -8.19 1.62 -21.63
CA GLY A 83 -9.48 1.17 -22.16
C GLY A 83 -9.71 -0.34 -22.16
N GLU A 84 -8.70 -1.15 -21.85
CA GLU A 84 -8.79 -2.62 -21.88
C GLU A 84 -9.19 -3.22 -20.54
N PHE A 85 -9.20 -2.45 -19.45
CA PHE A 85 -9.64 -2.93 -18.16
C PHE A 85 -11.16 -3.08 -18.10
N ASN A 86 -11.62 -4.24 -17.65
CA ASN A 86 -13.05 -4.54 -17.55
C ASN A 86 -13.76 -3.80 -16.42
N ASN A 87 -13.03 -3.46 -15.36
CA ASN A 87 -13.55 -2.78 -14.18
C ASN A 87 -12.42 -2.11 -13.37
N PHE A 88 -12.80 -1.32 -12.36
CA PHE A 88 -11.84 -0.59 -11.55
C PHE A 88 -10.96 -1.50 -10.68
N ASN A 89 -11.49 -2.61 -10.16
CA ASN A 89 -10.70 -3.54 -9.37
C ASN A 89 -9.59 -4.19 -10.22
N GLU A 90 -9.90 -4.60 -11.45
CA GLU A 90 -8.86 -5.12 -12.36
C GLU A 90 -7.74 -4.10 -12.59
N PHE A 91 -8.09 -2.83 -12.80
CA PHE A 91 -7.12 -1.75 -12.88
C PHE A 91 -6.35 -1.57 -11.55
N PHE A 92 -7.00 -1.68 -10.41
CA PHE A 92 -6.38 -1.47 -9.11
C PHE A 92 -5.21 -2.45 -8.85
N TYR A 93 -5.39 -3.75 -9.19
CA TYR A 93 -4.32 -4.74 -9.14
C TYR A 93 -3.67 -5.02 -10.50
N ARG A 94 -3.64 -3.99 -11.37
CA ARG A 94 -3.05 -4.05 -12.72
C ARG A 94 -1.67 -4.67 -12.74
N GLN A 95 -1.28 -5.24 -13.88
CA GLN A 95 0.11 -5.60 -14.15
C GLN A 95 0.83 -4.43 -14.80
N LEU A 96 2.09 -4.26 -14.44
CA LEU A 96 2.99 -3.33 -15.11
C LEU A 96 3.85 -4.07 -16.13
N ASN A 97 4.41 -3.33 -17.07
CA ASN A 97 5.45 -3.83 -17.95
C ASN A 97 6.70 -4.20 -17.12
N PRO A 98 7.45 -5.25 -17.48
CA PRO A 98 8.62 -5.68 -16.72
C PRO A 98 9.66 -4.58 -16.49
N GLU A 99 9.79 -3.68 -17.45
CA GLU A 99 10.76 -2.57 -17.44
C GLU A 99 10.34 -1.44 -16.47
N ALA A 100 9.06 -1.37 -16.08
CA ALA A 100 8.57 -0.34 -15.18
C ALA A 100 9.08 -0.52 -13.73
N ARG A 101 9.35 -1.77 -13.34
CA ARG A 101 9.90 -2.12 -12.01
C ARG A 101 11.00 -3.16 -12.16
N PRO A 102 12.19 -2.77 -12.67
CA PRO A 102 13.32 -3.68 -12.81
C PRO A 102 13.79 -4.17 -11.45
N ILE A 103 13.94 -5.49 -11.34
CA ILE A 103 14.42 -6.16 -10.13
C ILE A 103 15.94 -6.33 -10.27
N ASP A 104 16.69 -5.83 -9.28
CA ASP A 104 18.12 -6.07 -9.19
C ASP A 104 18.36 -7.57 -8.88
N SER A 105 19.07 -8.23 -9.78
CA SER A 105 19.41 -9.67 -9.70
C SER A 105 20.74 -9.95 -9.01
N GLY A 106 21.38 -8.94 -8.41
CA GLY A 106 22.64 -9.09 -7.68
C GLY A 106 22.50 -10.08 -6.51
N SER A 107 23.50 -10.96 -6.33
CA SER A 107 23.46 -12.01 -5.29
C SER A 107 23.36 -11.46 -3.86
N ASN A 108 23.74 -10.21 -3.64
CA ASN A 108 23.72 -9.53 -2.35
C ASN A 108 22.66 -8.42 -2.30
N SER A 109 21.73 -8.40 -3.25
CA SER A 109 20.68 -7.39 -3.31
C SER A 109 19.43 -7.85 -2.56
N VAL A 110 18.87 -6.95 -1.76
CA VAL A 110 17.55 -7.06 -1.16
C VAL A 110 16.73 -5.93 -1.76
N VAL A 111 15.66 -6.28 -2.48
CA VAL A 111 14.80 -5.30 -3.14
C VAL A 111 13.56 -5.01 -2.30
N PHE A 112 12.97 -3.84 -2.46
CA PHE A 112 11.69 -3.55 -1.84
C PHE A 112 10.61 -4.49 -2.40
N PRO A 113 9.81 -5.14 -1.54
CA PRO A 113 8.83 -6.13 -1.99
C PRO A 113 7.62 -5.53 -2.73
N ALA A 114 7.40 -4.23 -2.62
CA ALA A 114 6.28 -3.52 -3.22
C ALA A 114 6.62 -2.04 -3.43
N ASP A 115 5.85 -1.35 -4.25
CA ASP A 115 5.84 0.10 -4.32
C ASP A 115 5.29 0.70 -3.02
N GLY A 116 5.48 2.00 -2.81
CA GLY A 116 4.88 2.71 -1.68
C GLY A 116 5.86 3.58 -0.89
N ARG A 117 5.45 3.92 0.32
CA ARG A 117 6.26 4.67 1.29
C ARG A 117 6.89 3.69 2.25
N HIS A 118 8.20 3.73 2.39
CA HIS A 118 8.98 2.79 3.18
C HIS A 118 9.55 3.45 4.43
N LEU A 119 9.31 2.84 5.57
CA LEU A 119 9.98 3.16 6.82
C LEU A 119 10.95 2.02 7.13
N CYS A 120 12.23 2.35 7.23
CA CYS A 120 13.29 1.41 7.57
C CYS A 120 13.75 1.63 9.01
N ILE A 121 13.72 0.57 9.79
CA ILE A 121 14.27 0.52 11.15
C ILE A 121 15.47 -0.42 11.11
N PRO A 122 16.70 0.12 11.18
CA PRO A 122 17.92 -0.69 11.02
C PRO A 122 18.11 -1.75 12.10
N ASP A 123 17.68 -1.46 13.33
CA ASP A 123 17.76 -2.35 14.48
C ASP A 123 16.47 -2.23 15.30
N ILE A 124 15.62 -3.25 15.23
CA ILE A 124 14.32 -3.25 15.92
C ILE A 124 14.44 -3.31 17.44
N SER A 125 15.59 -3.75 17.99
CA SER A 125 15.83 -3.74 19.44
C SER A 125 15.92 -2.32 20.01
N GLN A 126 16.18 -1.33 19.18
CA GLN A 126 16.25 0.09 19.53
C GLN A 126 14.90 0.83 19.32
N ALA A 127 13.89 0.14 18.80
CA ALA A 127 12.57 0.73 18.58
C ALA A 127 11.72 0.60 19.85
N ASP A 128 11.01 1.67 20.20
CA ASP A 128 10.06 1.69 21.34
C ASP A 128 8.79 0.85 21.08
N GLY A 129 8.81 0.00 20.07
CA GLY A 129 7.71 -0.86 19.62
C GLY A 129 7.39 -0.68 18.13
N LEU A 130 6.63 -1.62 17.59
CA LEU A 130 6.19 -1.59 16.20
C LEU A 130 4.77 -1.01 16.13
N PHE A 131 4.66 0.25 15.71
CA PHE A 131 3.36 0.92 15.58
C PHE A 131 2.81 0.75 14.17
N VAL A 132 1.69 0.06 14.04
CA VAL A 132 0.97 -0.09 12.77
C VAL A 132 -0.48 0.33 12.96
N LYS A 133 -0.93 1.32 12.22
CA LYS A 133 -2.31 1.86 12.26
C LYS A 133 -2.78 2.27 13.68
N GLY A 134 -1.87 2.74 14.53
CA GLY A 134 -2.18 3.19 15.89
C GLY A 134 -2.17 2.09 16.95
N GLU A 135 -1.85 0.86 16.58
CA GLU A 135 -1.67 -0.26 17.49
C GLU A 135 -0.19 -0.61 17.63
N MET A 136 0.22 -0.98 18.81
CA MET A 136 1.60 -1.40 19.11
C MET A 136 1.66 -2.93 19.11
N PHE A 137 2.57 -3.47 18.33
CA PHE A 137 2.82 -4.91 18.24
C PHE A 137 4.19 -5.25 18.81
N GLY A 138 4.26 -6.36 19.55
CA GLY A 138 5.51 -7.04 19.82
C GLY A 138 5.97 -7.83 18.59
N LEU A 139 7.27 -8.06 18.47
CA LEU A 139 7.82 -8.84 17.34
C LEU A 139 7.25 -10.25 17.31
N ALA A 140 7.07 -10.88 18.49
CA ALA A 140 6.47 -12.21 18.60
C ALA A 140 5.01 -12.25 18.14
N ASP A 141 4.23 -11.21 18.46
CA ASP A 141 2.84 -11.09 18.03
C ASP A 141 2.75 -10.90 16.50
N LEU A 142 3.67 -10.09 15.95
CA LEU A 142 3.71 -9.83 14.51
C LEU A 142 4.06 -11.09 13.71
N LEU A 143 5.05 -11.86 14.19
CA LEU A 143 5.53 -13.07 13.50
C LEU A 143 4.71 -14.31 13.85
N GLY A 144 3.91 -14.29 14.93
CA GLY A 144 3.15 -15.44 15.41
C GLY A 144 4.01 -16.58 15.94
N ASP A 145 5.30 -16.37 16.10
CA ASP A 145 6.30 -17.37 16.51
C ASP A 145 7.37 -16.73 17.40
N PRO A 146 7.41 -17.06 18.71
CA PRO A 146 8.41 -16.54 19.63
C PRO A 146 9.85 -16.91 19.27
N GLN A 147 10.09 -18.11 18.75
CA GLN A 147 11.44 -18.55 18.38
C GLN A 147 11.97 -17.76 17.17
N LEU A 148 11.07 -17.47 16.24
CA LEU A 148 11.39 -16.62 15.09
C LEU A 148 11.64 -15.17 15.54
N ALA A 149 10.86 -14.68 16.52
CA ALA A 149 11.06 -13.37 17.10
C ALA A 149 12.44 -13.24 17.78
N ASP A 150 12.85 -14.22 18.56
CA ASP A 150 14.17 -14.24 19.18
C ASP A 150 15.29 -14.20 18.14
N ARG A 151 15.13 -14.93 17.05
CA ARG A 151 16.09 -14.96 15.95
C ARG A 151 16.26 -13.58 15.27
N TYR A 152 15.21 -12.79 15.22
CA TYR A 152 15.20 -11.46 14.60
C TYR A 152 15.21 -10.30 15.61
N ALA A 153 15.47 -10.56 16.89
CA ALA A 153 15.38 -9.56 17.95
C ALA A 153 16.25 -8.30 17.72
N SER A 154 17.40 -8.45 17.04
CA SER A 154 18.26 -7.34 16.62
C SER A 154 18.29 -7.19 15.09
N GLY A 155 17.24 -7.63 14.43
CA GLY A 155 17.12 -7.53 12.98
C GLY A 155 16.68 -6.15 12.51
N SER A 156 16.66 -5.97 11.20
CA SER A 156 16.09 -4.77 10.57
C SER A 156 14.65 -5.01 10.15
N LEU A 157 13.83 -3.96 10.18
CA LEU A 157 12.46 -3.97 9.71
C LEU A 157 12.26 -2.96 8.60
N VAL A 158 11.57 -3.35 7.55
CA VAL A 158 11.04 -2.45 6.53
C VAL A 158 9.53 -2.52 6.53
N LEU A 159 8.88 -1.40 6.85
CA LEU A 159 7.45 -1.25 6.77
C LEU A 159 7.09 -0.52 5.47
N SER A 160 6.36 -1.18 4.58
CA SER A 160 5.93 -0.60 3.30
C SER A 160 4.44 -0.29 3.33
N ARG A 161 4.09 0.98 3.14
CA ARG A 161 2.71 1.43 3.07
C ARG A 161 2.35 1.76 1.62
N LEU A 162 1.44 0.97 1.06
CA LEU A 162 0.91 1.21 -0.28
C LEU A 162 -0.28 2.17 -0.21
N CYS A 163 -0.25 3.21 -1.02
CA CYS A 163 -1.37 4.12 -1.24
C CYS A 163 -2.22 3.61 -2.42
N PRO A 164 -3.48 3.99 -2.56
CA PRO A 164 -4.33 3.55 -3.66
C PRO A 164 -3.77 3.81 -5.07
N VAL A 165 -2.83 4.72 -5.20
CA VAL A 165 -2.16 5.06 -6.46
C VAL A 165 -0.96 4.15 -6.77
N ASP A 166 -0.39 3.52 -5.76
CA ASP A 166 0.78 2.66 -5.90
C ASP A 166 0.46 1.37 -6.66
N TYR A 167 1.47 0.61 -7.02
CA TYR A 167 1.34 -0.70 -7.64
C TYR A 167 0.97 -1.75 -6.59
N HIS A 168 -0.26 -2.26 -6.63
CA HIS A 168 -0.80 -3.19 -5.62
C HIS A 168 -0.46 -4.66 -5.88
N ARG A 169 0.79 -4.93 -6.28
CA ARG A 169 1.38 -6.27 -6.33
C ARG A 169 2.69 -6.26 -5.56
N PHE A 170 3.05 -7.40 -5.04
CA PHE A 170 4.30 -7.58 -4.31
C PHE A 170 5.06 -8.80 -4.84
N HIS A 171 6.35 -8.83 -4.57
CA HIS A 171 7.25 -9.92 -4.88
C HIS A 171 8.19 -10.21 -3.71
N PHE A 172 8.87 -11.33 -3.75
CA PHE A 172 9.83 -11.65 -2.71
C PHE A 172 11.02 -10.69 -2.77
N PRO A 173 11.49 -10.18 -1.62
CA PRO A 173 12.61 -9.23 -1.58
C PRO A 173 13.97 -9.89 -1.88
N VAL A 174 14.03 -11.21 -1.79
CA VAL A 174 15.21 -12.04 -2.10
C VAL A 174 14.78 -13.29 -2.84
N ALA A 175 15.67 -13.88 -3.61
CA ALA A 175 15.43 -15.17 -4.24
C ALA A 175 15.25 -16.27 -3.18
N GLY A 176 14.28 -17.15 -3.37
CA GLY A 176 14.00 -18.23 -2.44
C GLY A 176 12.87 -19.14 -2.91
N VAL A 177 12.62 -20.18 -2.13
CA VAL A 177 11.49 -21.09 -2.30
C VAL A 177 10.54 -20.87 -1.14
N SER A 178 9.28 -20.54 -1.43
CA SER A 178 8.26 -20.38 -0.40
C SER A 178 7.99 -21.72 0.29
N GLY A 179 7.94 -21.70 1.63
CA GLY A 179 7.41 -22.82 2.39
C GLY A 179 5.89 -22.97 2.22
N ALA A 180 5.33 -24.02 2.81
CA ALA A 180 3.90 -24.13 2.98
C ALA A 180 3.41 -23.02 3.95
N ALA A 181 2.28 -22.40 3.61
CA ALA A 181 1.62 -21.43 4.47
C ALA A 181 0.83 -22.14 5.57
#